data_5ce24e890e6893f43e8822f1a39e530e
#
_entry.id   5ce24e890e6893f43e8822f1a39e530e
#
_cell.length_a   1.000
_cell.length_b   1.000
_cell.length_c   1.000
_cell.angle_alpha   90.00
_cell.angle_beta   90.00
_cell.angle_gamma   90.00
#
_symmetry.space_group_name_H-M   'P 1'
#
loop_
_entity.id
_entity.type
_entity.pdbx_description
1 polymer ?
#
loop_
_entity_poly.entity_id
_entity_poly.type
_entity_poly.pdbx_seq_one_letter_code
_entity_poly.pdbx_strand_id
1 'polypeptide(L)'
;MEKTITIKAPATIANLVCGFDILGLALEEPYDVMTLTRKDSPGLTIKHIDVYGLPEKPEDNVAGAALLALMEAYETKLGFELTIDKRIKPGSGLGSSAASAAGAVYAANKLIENAFSNDDLIKFAMNGEKVASGVKHADNITPCLLGGVTLIRSIHPLDIIKIDAPELFISVVHPQIEVKTSDARQILKEDISLKKAIKQWGNIAGLVAGLMQKDYELIGRSLEDVIIEPVRSILIPAFDEVKAKCIEAGALGGGISGSGPSIFMLNKDQETALIVEDIMKNIYTRVGIEFKTYVTKLNTKGITTL
;
A
#
# COMPACT_ATOMS: atom_id res chain seq x y z
N MET A 1 32.28 6.05 1.96
CA MET A 1 30.90 5.76 1.53
C MET A 1 30.45 4.46 2.15
N GLU A 2 29.26 4.44 2.70
CA GLU A 2 28.63 3.22 3.19
C GLU A 2 28.39 2.28 2.00
N LYS A 3 28.84 1.03 2.11
CA LYS A 3 28.68 0.06 1.00
C LYS A 3 27.37 -0.75 1.11
N THR A 4 26.74 -0.74 2.29
CA THR A 4 25.54 -1.55 2.56
C THR A 4 24.55 -0.74 3.39
N ILE A 5 23.27 -0.84 3.05
CA ILE A 5 22.17 -0.23 3.79
C ILE A 5 21.08 -1.26 4.03
N THR A 6 20.50 -1.26 5.22
CA THR A 6 19.31 -2.05 5.56
C THR A 6 18.15 -1.11 5.90
N ILE A 7 16.98 -1.39 5.34
CA ILE A 7 15.79 -0.56 5.49
C ILE A 7 14.57 -1.39 5.89
N LYS A 8 13.58 -0.69 6.47
CA LYS A 8 12.19 -1.16 6.60
C LYS A 8 11.34 -0.48 5.53
N ALA A 9 10.65 -1.28 4.71
CA ALA A 9 9.68 -0.80 3.73
C ALA A 9 8.26 -1.17 4.21
N PRO A 10 7.43 -0.20 4.61
CA PRO A 10 6.13 -0.45 5.24
C PRO A 10 5.09 -0.98 4.26
N ALA A 11 4.14 -1.75 4.78
CA ALA A 11 2.90 -2.05 4.08
C ALA A 11 2.05 -0.78 3.91
N THR A 12 1.14 -0.83 2.95
CA THR A 12 0.27 0.30 2.61
C THR A 12 -1.15 -0.16 2.35
N ILE A 13 -2.08 0.75 2.56
CA ILE A 13 -3.48 0.62 2.17
C ILE A 13 -3.75 1.64 1.07
N ALA A 14 -4.08 1.17 -0.13
CA ALA A 14 -4.52 2.02 -1.23
C ALA A 14 -6.04 2.20 -1.22
N ASN A 15 -6.50 3.20 -1.95
CA ASN A 15 -7.89 3.57 -2.17
C ASN A 15 -8.58 4.26 -0.99
N LEU A 16 -8.27 3.93 0.25
CA LEU A 16 -8.92 4.47 1.46
C LEU A 16 -10.45 4.57 1.30
N VAL A 17 -11.06 3.44 0.92
CA VAL A 17 -12.48 3.31 0.59
C VAL A 17 -12.87 4.10 -0.66
N CYS A 18 -13.14 5.41 -0.54
CA CYS A 18 -13.69 6.25 -1.62
C CYS A 18 -12.66 6.83 -2.60
N GLY A 19 -11.36 6.78 -2.28
CA GLY A 19 -10.28 7.39 -3.08
C GLY A 19 -9.58 6.41 -4.04
N PHE A 20 -10.34 5.67 -4.82
CA PHE A 20 -9.83 4.68 -5.76
C PHE A 20 -8.75 5.24 -6.69
N ASP A 21 -7.58 4.58 -6.72
CA ASP A 21 -6.38 4.93 -7.50
C ASP A 21 -5.73 6.30 -7.14
N ILE A 22 -6.26 7.05 -6.14
CA ILE A 22 -5.75 8.38 -5.80
C ILE A 22 -5.36 8.58 -4.32
N LEU A 23 -5.85 7.74 -3.41
CA LEU A 23 -5.51 7.84 -1.98
C LEU A 23 -4.77 6.60 -1.49
N GLY A 24 -3.80 6.83 -0.62
CA GLY A 24 -3.11 5.75 0.08
C GLY A 24 -2.57 6.17 1.44
N LEU A 25 -2.36 5.21 2.33
CA LEU A 25 -1.70 5.41 3.62
C LEU A 25 -0.65 4.32 3.89
N ALA A 26 0.35 4.66 4.70
CA ALA A 26 1.36 3.73 5.18
C ALA A 26 1.03 3.18 6.56
N LEU A 27 1.37 1.91 6.80
CA LEU A 27 1.21 1.21 8.08
C LEU A 27 2.55 1.12 8.82
N GLU A 28 2.55 1.11 10.15
CA GLU A 28 3.77 0.79 10.90
C GLU A 28 4.11 -0.70 10.79
N GLU A 29 3.11 -1.57 10.74
CA GLU A 29 3.21 -3.03 10.62
C GLU A 29 2.12 -3.55 9.65
N PRO A 30 2.40 -4.61 8.86
CA PRO A 30 3.70 -5.24 8.66
C PRO A 30 4.64 -4.42 7.75
N TYR A 31 5.91 -4.81 7.70
CA TYR A 31 6.91 -4.22 6.79
C TYR A 31 7.87 -5.29 6.24
N ASP A 32 8.44 -5.05 5.07
CA ASP A 32 9.54 -5.85 4.54
C ASP A 32 10.87 -5.30 5.05
N VAL A 33 11.87 -6.17 5.20
CA VAL A 33 13.26 -5.76 5.45
C VAL A 33 14.09 -6.00 4.20
N MET A 34 14.79 -4.96 3.75
CA MET A 34 15.59 -5.04 2.55
C MET A 34 17.02 -4.58 2.84
N THR A 35 17.99 -5.36 2.37
CA THR A 35 19.41 -5.01 2.46
C THR A 35 19.99 -4.86 1.06
N LEU A 36 20.51 -3.68 0.77
CA LEU A 36 21.17 -3.36 -0.51
C LEU A 36 22.65 -3.12 -0.28
N THR A 37 23.48 -3.82 -1.05
CA THR A 37 24.93 -3.66 -1.05
C THR A 37 25.39 -3.15 -2.40
N ARG A 38 26.19 -2.06 -2.40
CA ARG A 38 26.86 -1.54 -3.60
C ARG A 38 28.05 -2.44 -3.98
N LYS A 39 28.13 -2.81 -5.26
CA LYS A 39 29.19 -3.65 -5.82
C LYS A 39 30.16 -2.80 -6.63
N ASP A 40 31.40 -3.22 -6.70
CA ASP A 40 32.43 -2.56 -7.51
C ASP A 40 32.25 -2.88 -9.03
N SER A 41 31.66 -4.04 -9.34
CA SER A 41 31.31 -4.43 -10.72
C SER A 41 29.85 -4.04 -11.05
N PRO A 42 29.59 -3.52 -12.26
CA PRO A 42 28.22 -3.25 -12.70
C PRO A 42 27.34 -4.51 -12.73
N GLY A 43 26.05 -4.31 -12.51
CA GLY A 43 25.04 -5.37 -12.57
C GLY A 43 24.13 -5.39 -11.34
N LEU A 44 23.07 -6.17 -11.41
CA LEU A 44 22.08 -6.31 -10.35
C LEU A 44 21.82 -7.78 -10.07
N THR A 45 21.95 -8.15 -8.79
CA THR A 45 21.55 -9.48 -8.28
C THR A 45 20.50 -9.32 -7.20
N ILE A 46 19.52 -10.21 -7.19
CA ILE A 46 18.41 -10.19 -6.22
C ILE A 46 18.32 -11.57 -5.56
N LYS A 47 18.08 -11.56 -4.25
CA LYS A 47 17.85 -12.75 -3.42
C LYS A 47 16.64 -12.53 -2.54
N HIS A 48 15.85 -13.55 -2.36
CA HIS A 48 14.73 -13.55 -1.44
C HIS A 48 14.99 -14.46 -0.23
N ILE A 49 14.57 -13.98 0.95
CA ILE A 49 14.56 -14.77 2.20
C ILE A 49 13.08 -14.98 2.55
N ASP A 50 12.37 -15.73 1.72
CA ASP A 50 10.94 -16.02 1.91
C ASP A 50 10.57 -17.33 1.23
N VAL A 51 9.28 -17.71 1.35
CA VAL A 51 8.73 -18.96 0.82
C VAL A 51 7.84 -18.74 -0.42
N TYR A 52 7.82 -17.53 -0.97
CA TYR A 52 6.84 -17.18 -2.03
C TYR A 52 7.33 -17.50 -3.45
N GLY A 53 8.62 -17.83 -3.61
CA GLY A 53 9.19 -18.18 -4.91
C GLY A 53 9.14 -17.03 -5.93
N LEU A 54 9.35 -15.80 -5.48
CA LEU A 54 9.35 -14.62 -6.34
C LEU A 54 10.53 -14.65 -7.32
N PRO A 55 10.39 -14.08 -8.52
CA PRO A 55 11.47 -14.04 -9.50
C PRO A 55 12.72 -13.35 -8.96
N GLU A 56 13.91 -13.93 -9.17
CA GLU A 56 15.20 -13.31 -8.82
C GLU A 56 15.84 -12.59 -10.02
N LYS A 57 15.35 -12.87 -11.23
CA LYS A 57 15.81 -12.17 -12.44
C LYS A 57 15.34 -10.71 -12.37
N PRO A 58 16.25 -9.70 -12.48
CA PRO A 58 15.92 -8.30 -12.25
C PRO A 58 14.77 -7.76 -13.12
N GLU A 59 14.69 -8.15 -14.39
CA GLU A 59 13.67 -7.68 -15.32
C GLU A 59 12.27 -8.21 -14.98
N ASP A 60 12.19 -9.38 -14.35
CA ASP A 60 10.95 -10.07 -14.00
C ASP A 60 10.57 -9.82 -12.52
N ASN A 61 11.44 -9.10 -11.77
CA ASN A 61 11.27 -8.78 -10.35
C ASN A 61 10.85 -7.31 -10.18
N VAL A 62 9.87 -7.06 -9.33
CA VAL A 62 9.33 -5.72 -9.06
C VAL A 62 10.40 -4.75 -8.55
N ALA A 63 11.19 -5.17 -7.56
CA ALA A 63 12.30 -4.37 -7.03
C ALA A 63 13.41 -4.21 -8.08
N GLY A 64 13.66 -5.26 -8.86
CA GLY A 64 14.63 -5.27 -9.93
C GLY A 64 14.29 -4.27 -11.04
N ALA A 65 13.08 -4.30 -11.56
CA ALA A 65 12.64 -3.37 -12.59
C ALA A 65 12.72 -1.90 -12.13
N ALA A 66 12.39 -1.64 -10.86
CA ALA A 66 12.52 -0.31 -10.26
C ALA A 66 13.99 0.13 -10.17
N LEU A 67 14.90 -0.78 -9.72
CA LEU A 67 16.34 -0.50 -9.65
C LEU A 67 16.96 -0.32 -11.03
N LEU A 68 16.59 -1.14 -12.01
CA LEU A 68 17.08 -0.99 -13.39
C LEU A 68 16.73 0.39 -13.96
N ALA A 69 15.52 0.90 -13.71
CA ALA A 69 15.13 2.23 -14.13
C ALA A 69 15.95 3.34 -13.46
N LEU A 70 16.26 3.19 -12.16
CA LEU A 70 17.14 4.11 -11.45
C LEU A 70 18.59 4.02 -11.98
N MET A 71 19.10 2.81 -12.20
CA MET A 71 20.46 2.58 -12.70
C MET A 71 20.65 3.13 -14.12
N GLU A 72 19.62 3.05 -14.97
CA GLU A 72 19.63 3.63 -16.31
C GLU A 72 19.66 5.16 -16.28
N ALA A 73 18.97 5.78 -15.32
CA ALA A 73 18.94 7.23 -15.15
C ALA A 73 20.20 7.81 -14.51
N TYR A 74 21.04 6.98 -13.89
CA TYR A 74 22.28 7.43 -13.24
C TYR A 74 23.45 7.40 -14.23
N GLU A 75 24.21 8.50 -14.29
CA GLU A 75 25.27 8.69 -15.31
C GLU A 75 26.39 7.66 -15.26
N THR A 76 26.68 7.12 -14.07
CA THR A 76 27.76 6.14 -13.86
C THR A 76 27.18 4.73 -13.73
N LYS A 77 27.84 3.74 -14.34
CA LYS A 77 27.43 2.34 -14.20
C LYS A 77 27.45 1.89 -12.75
N LEU A 78 26.30 1.46 -12.25
CA LEU A 78 26.11 0.97 -10.88
C LEU A 78 26.11 -0.56 -10.82
N GLY A 79 26.53 -1.09 -9.67
CA GLY A 79 26.38 -2.50 -9.30
C GLY A 79 25.70 -2.62 -7.94
N PHE A 80 24.71 -3.52 -7.83
CA PHE A 80 24.01 -3.77 -6.58
C PHE A 80 23.73 -5.26 -6.37
N GLU A 81 23.74 -5.64 -5.08
CA GLU A 81 23.17 -6.90 -4.60
C GLU A 81 22.06 -6.57 -3.60
N LEU A 82 20.82 -6.99 -3.91
CA LEU A 82 19.63 -6.77 -3.11
C LEU A 82 19.20 -8.07 -2.45
N THR A 83 19.01 -8.05 -1.14
CA THR A 83 18.36 -9.14 -0.39
C THR A 83 17.05 -8.62 0.19
N ILE A 84 15.95 -9.37 0.00
CA ILE A 84 14.60 -9.01 0.46
C ILE A 84 14.11 -10.09 1.43
N ASP A 85 13.89 -9.71 2.69
CA ASP A 85 13.12 -10.48 3.68
C ASP A 85 11.64 -10.06 3.53
N LYS A 86 10.89 -10.85 2.76
CA LYS A 86 9.53 -10.56 2.34
C LYS A 86 8.52 -10.99 3.40
N ARG A 87 8.03 -10.02 4.20
CA ARG A 87 7.08 -10.26 5.29
C ARG A 87 5.66 -9.87 4.91
N ILE A 88 5.51 -8.93 3.98
CA ILE A 88 4.21 -8.56 3.41
C ILE A 88 3.88 -9.58 2.32
N LYS A 89 2.86 -10.43 2.55
CA LYS A 89 2.50 -11.48 1.60
C LYS A 89 2.12 -10.89 0.24
N PRO A 90 2.71 -11.39 -0.87
CA PRO A 90 2.28 -11.01 -2.21
C PRO A 90 0.79 -11.34 -2.43
N GLY A 91 0.07 -10.45 -3.13
CA GLY A 91 -1.37 -10.62 -3.37
C GLY A 91 -2.27 -10.37 -2.16
N SER A 92 -1.73 -9.87 -1.04
CA SER A 92 -2.52 -9.55 0.16
C SER A 92 -3.42 -8.31 0.05
N GLY A 93 -3.15 -7.42 -0.91
CA GLY A 93 -3.77 -6.09 -0.96
C GLY A 93 -3.10 -5.06 -0.04
N LEU A 94 -1.96 -5.39 0.58
CA LEU A 94 -1.24 -4.52 1.52
C LEU A 94 0.02 -3.87 0.90
N GLY A 95 0.01 -3.60 -0.39
CA GLY A 95 1.09 -2.90 -1.08
C GLY A 95 2.42 -3.66 -1.13
N SER A 96 2.38 -5.01 -1.16
CA SER A 96 3.58 -5.85 -1.14
C SER A 96 4.56 -5.55 -2.29
N SER A 97 4.08 -5.33 -3.51
CA SER A 97 4.89 -4.94 -4.67
C SER A 97 5.46 -3.54 -4.52
N ALA A 98 4.63 -2.59 -4.07
CA ALA A 98 5.05 -1.21 -3.83
C ALA A 98 6.14 -1.11 -2.76
N ALA A 99 6.06 -1.90 -1.67
CA ALA A 99 7.11 -1.97 -0.66
C ALA A 99 8.44 -2.45 -1.25
N SER A 100 8.40 -3.48 -2.12
CA SER A 100 9.61 -3.96 -2.82
C SER A 100 10.19 -2.93 -3.77
N ALA A 101 9.35 -2.30 -4.62
CA ALA A 101 9.80 -1.30 -5.59
C ALA A 101 10.33 -0.03 -4.91
N ALA A 102 9.54 0.57 -4.01
CA ALA A 102 9.92 1.80 -3.31
C ALA A 102 11.13 1.59 -2.40
N GLY A 103 11.16 0.45 -1.67
CA GLY A 103 12.29 0.10 -0.79
C GLY A 103 13.61 -0.01 -1.57
N ALA A 104 13.59 -0.67 -2.70
CA ALA A 104 14.77 -0.86 -3.53
C ALA A 104 15.35 0.47 -4.03
N VAL A 105 14.54 1.34 -4.62
CA VAL A 105 14.99 2.65 -5.13
C VAL A 105 15.39 3.60 -4.01
N TYR A 106 14.71 3.56 -2.85
CA TYR A 106 15.10 4.33 -1.67
C TYR A 106 16.48 3.93 -1.16
N ALA A 107 16.72 2.62 -0.99
CA ALA A 107 18.01 2.10 -0.54
C ALA A 107 19.14 2.46 -1.52
N ALA A 108 18.89 2.32 -2.83
CA ALA A 108 19.86 2.69 -3.86
C ALA A 108 20.19 4.19 -3.82
N ASN A 109 19.17 5.04 -3.71
CA ASN A 109 19.35 6.49 -3.64
C ASN A 109 20.20 6.91 -2.44
N LYS A 110 20.01 6.25 -1.29
CA LYS A 110 20.87 6.47 -0.11
C LYS A 110 22.35 6.13 -0.39
N LEU A 111 22.61 5.01 -1.07
CA LEU A 111 23.97 4.59 -1.40
C LEU A 111 24.65 5.42 -2.49
N ILE A 112 23.89 6.23 -3.23
CA ILE A 112 24.37 7.20 -4.23
C ILE A 112 24.17 8.65 -3.76
N GLU A 113 24.20 8.87 -2.44
CA GLU A 113 24.20 10.21 -1.81
C GLU A 113 22.95 11.05 -2.12
N ASN A 114 21.78 10.39 -2.27
CA ASN A 114 20.49 11.03 -2.60
C ASN A 114 20.53 11.83 -3.92
N ALA A 115 21.08 11.22 -4.98
CA ALA A 115 21.20 11.83 -6.30
C ALA A 115 19.85 12.16 -6.96
N PHE A 116 18.78 11.50 -6.54
CA PHE A 116 17.44 11.65 -7.09
C PHE A 116 16.44 12.22 -6.06
N SER A 117 15.48 12.98 -6.56
CA SER A 117 14.35 13.49 -5.77
C SER A 117 13.35 12.37 -5.43
N ASN A 118 12.46 12.62 -4.46
CA ASN A 118 11.37 11.69 -4.15
C ASN A 118 10.46 11.43 -5.36
N ASP A 119 10.20 12.45 -6.18
CA ASP A 119 9.40 12.31 -7.39
C ASP A 119 10.05 11.37 -8.42
N ASP A 120 11.38 11.42 -8.53
CA ASP A 120 12.13 10.50 -9.40
C ASP A 120 12.07 9.08 -8.85
N LEU A 121 12.23 8.90 -7.53
CA LEU A 121 12.11 7.59 -6.89
C LEU A 121 10.71 6.97 -7.10
N ILE A 122 9.65 7.78 -7.01
CA ILE A 122 8.29 7.32 -7.30
C ILE A 122 8.17 6.87 -8.75
N LYS A 123 8.69 7.66 -9.70
CA LYS A 123 8.67 7.30 -11.13
C LYS A 123 9.44 6.00 -11.40
N PHE A 124 10.60 5.80 -10.76
CA PHE A 124 11.35 4.54 -10.89
C PHE A 124 10.58 3.37 -10.27
N ALA A 125 10.01 3.52 -9.07
CA ALA A 125 9.21 2.49 -8.42
C ALA A 125 7.97 2.09 -9.23
N MET A 126 7.33 3.03 -9.93
CA MET A 126 6.19 2.75 -10.82
C MET A 126 6.55 1.81 -12.00
N ASN A 127 7.84 1.68 -12.40
CA ASN A 127 8.26 0.67 -13.37
C ASN A 127 8.19 -0.74 -12.78
N GLY A 128 8.44 -0.89 -11.48
CA GLY A 128 8.21 -2.14 -10.76
C GLY A 128 6.73 -2.53 -10.74
N GLU A 129 5.83 -1.60 -10.40
CA GLU A 129 4.38 -1.87 -10.41
C GLU A 129 3.87 -2.30 -11.79
N LYS A 130 4.43 -1.77 -12.87
CA LYS A 130 4.10 -2.21 -14.23
C LYS A 130 4.39 -3.69 -14.44
N VAL A 131 5.46 -4.24 -13.84
CA VAL A 131 5.81 -5.67 -13.91
C VAL A 131 4.77 -6.51 -13.15
N ALA A 132 4.30 -6.04 -11.99
CA ALA A 132 3.36 -6.76 -11.14
C ALA A 132 1.92 -6.75 -11.68
N SER A 133 1.43 -5.58 -12.13
CA SER A 133 0.01 -5.35 -12.44
C SER A 133 -0.27 -4.97 -13.89
N GLY A 134 0.77 -4.74 -14.69
CA GLY A 134 0.65 -4.21 -16.06
C GLY A 134 0.39 -2.70 -16.14
N VAL A 135 0.11 -2.05 -15.01
CA VAL A 135 -0.25 -0.62 -14.93
C VAL A 135 0.65 0.10 -13.93
N LYS A 136 0.91 1.37 -14.17
CA LYS A 136 1.70 2.23 -13.26
C LYS A 136 0.77 2.89 -12.24
N HIS A 137 0.75 2.39 -11.02
CA HIS A 137 0.03 2.97 -9.90
C HIS A 137 1.00 3.61 -8.90
N ALA A 138 0.58 4.68 -8.25
CA ALA A 138 1.38 5.40 -7.26
C ALA A 138 0.76 5.39 -5.85
N ASP A 139 -0.48 4.96 -5.70
CA ASP A 139 -1.29 5.02 -4.47
C ASP A 139 -0.78 4.14 -3.32
N ASN A 140 0.01 3.10 -3.62
CA ASN A 140 0.78 2.35 -2.63
C ASN A 140 2.24 2.83 -2.53
N ILE A 141 2.88 3.21 -3.65
CA ILE A 141 4.29 3.64 -3.68
C ILE A 141 4.48 4.91 -2.87
N THR A 142 3.61 5.90 -3.06
CA THR A 142 3.76 7.22 -2.43
C THR A 142 3.70 7.17 -0.90
N PRO A 143 2.69 6.53 -0.27
CA PRO A 143 2.68 6.44 1.18
C PRO A 143 3.79 5.51 1.71
N CYS A 144 4.17 4.45 0.99
CA CYS A 144 5.32 3.62 1.37
C CYS A 144 6.59 4.47 1.49
N LEU A 145 6.89 5.28 0.46
CA LEU A 145 8.10 6.10 0.41
C LEU A 145 8.05 7.28 1.38
N LEU A 146 6.93 8.02 1.41
CA LEU A 146 6.81 9.32 2.08
C LEU A 146 6.21 9.23 3.49
N GLY A 147 5.54 8.14 3.80
CA GLY A 147 4.72 7.98 5.01
C GLY A 147 3.45 8.82 5.01
N GLY A 148 2.60 8.57 5.99
CA GLY A 148 1.34 9.28 6.18
C GLY A 148 0.26 8.87 5.19
N VAL A 149 -0.67 9.80 4.98
CA VAL A 149 -1.70 9.72 3.95
C VAL A 149 -1.26 10.56 2.77
N THR A 150 -1.39 10.01 1.55
CA THR A 150 -1.02 10.70 0.31
C THR A 150 -2.17 10.72 -0.68
N LEU A 151 -2.33 11.87 -1.36
CA LEU A 151 -3.25 12.06 -2.47
C LEU A 151 -2.45 12.24 -3.76
N ILE A 152 -2.74 11.42 -4.74
CA ILE A 152 -2.19 11.53 -6.10
C ILE A 152 -3.18 12.36 -6.93
N ARG A 153 -2.88 13.65 -7.13
CA ARG A 153 -3.71 14.54 -7.93
C ARG A 153 -3.52 14.31 -9.43
N SER A 154 -2.30 13.95 -9.83
CA SER A 154 -1.94 13.62 -11.21
C SER A 154 -0.71 12.73 -11.24
N ILE A 155 -0.61 11.89 -12.28
CA ILE A 155 0.57 11.08 -12.59
C ILE A 155 1.42 11.75 -13.68
N HIS A 156 0.81 12.54 -14.57
CA HIS A 156 1.47 13.22 -15.67
C HIS A 156 1.00 14.68 -15.81
N PRO A 157 1.76 15.70 -15.32
CA PRO A 157 2.95 15.57 -14.46
C PRO A 157 2.63 14.94 -13.11
N LEU A 158 3.63 14.36 -12.45
CA LEU A 158 3.46 13.81 -11.12
C LEU A 158 3.16 14.94 -10.13
N ASP A 159 2.03 14.81 -9.41
CA ASP A 159 1.58 15.79 -8.43
C ASP A 159 0.98 15.04 -7.23
N ILE A 160 1.73 15.07 -6.13
CA ILE A 160 1.43 14.33 -4.91
C ILE A 160 1.29 15.31 -3.75
N ILE A 161 0.21 15.13 -3.00
CA ILE A 161 -0.09 15.93 -1.82
C ILE A 161 -0.03 15.02 -0.60
N LYS A 162 0.82 15.34 0.36
CA LYS A 162 0.82 14.69 1.67
C LYS A 162 -0.27 15.34 2.52
N ILE A 163 -1.17 14.52 3.05
CA ILE A 163 -2.28 14.95 3.88
C ILE A 163 -1.87 14.84 5.34
N ASP A 164 -1.98 15.92 6.11
CA ASP A 164 -1.86 15.88 7.57
C ASP A 164 -3.09 15.16 8.14
N ALA A 165 -2.85 14.07 8.85
CA ALA A 165 -3.90 13.24 9.40
C ALA A 165 -3.77 13.15 10.93
N PRO A 166 -4.88 12.92 11.66
CA PRO A 166 -4.82 12.65 13.09
C PRO A 166 -4.12 11.31 13.36
N GLU A 167 -3.88 11.01 14.63
CA GLU A 167 -3.47 9.66 15.01
C GLU A 167 -4.58 8.68 14.62
N LEU A 168 -4.23 7.63 13.89
CA LEU A 168 -5.14 6.58 13.45
C LEU A 168 -4.56 5.24 13.80
N PHE A 169 -5.40 4.38 14.37
CA PHE A 169 -5.14 2.97 14.56
C PHE A 169 -5.88 2.18 13.48
N ILE A 170 -5.26 1.16 12.97
CA ILE A 170 -5.76 0.40 11.84
C ILE A 170 -5.84 -1.08 12.22
N SER A 171 -7.03 -1.66 12.17
CA SER A 171 -7.24 -3.10 12.26
C SER A 171 -7.36 -3.67 10.86
N VAL A 172 -6.61 -4.72 10.57
CA VAL A 172 -6.60 -5.39 9.27
C VAL A 172 -6.87 -6.87 9.46
N VAL A 173 -7.74 -7.43 8.63
CA VAL A 173 -7.82 -8.88 8.43
C VAL A 173 -7.45 -9.21 6.99
N HIS A 174 -6.54 -10.18 6.84
CA HIS A 174 -6.10 -10.71 5.55
C HIS A 174 -6.54 -12.18 5.45
N PRO A 175 -7.68 -12.49 4.81
CA PRO A 175 -8.06 -13.85 4.47
C PRO A 175 -7.01 -14.47 3.57
N GLN A 176 -6.65 -15.74 3.82
CA GLN A 176 -5.62 -16.43 3.04
C GLN A 176 -6.20 -17.01 1.74
N ILE A 177 -6.91 -16.17 1.00
CA ILE A 177 -7.42 -16.43 -0.35
C ILE A 177 -6.66 -15.60 -1.36
N GLU A 178 -6.73 -15.95 -2.63
CA GLU A 178 -6.14 -15.18 -3.71
C GLU A 178 -7.21 -14.36 -4.44
N VAL A 179 -6.98 -13.05 -4.54
CA VAL A 179 -7.73 -12.14 -5.42
C VAL A 179 -6.73 -11.48 -6.35
N LYS A 180 -6.72 -11.87 -7.62
CA LYS A 180 -5.82 -11.28 -8.61
C LYS A 180 -6.21 -9.83 -8.89
N THR A 181 -5.25 -8.94 -8.89
CA THR A 181 -5.47 -7.50 -9.18
C THR A 181 -6.11 -7.30 -10.56
N SER A 182 -5.72 -8.12 -11.56
CA SER A 182 -6.34 -8.11 -12.88
C SER A 182 -7.83 -8.39 -12.82
N ASP A 183 -8.24 -9.42 -12.08
CA ASP A 183 -9.64 -9.85 -12.00
C ASP A 183 -10.48 -8.81 -11.25
N ALA A 184 -9.94 -8.30 -10.14
CA ALA A 184 -10.57 -7.21 -9.37
C ALA A 184 -10.72 -5.91 -10.19
N ARG A 185 -9.94 -5.73 -11.25
CA ARG A 185 -10.05 -4.57 -12.15
C ARG A 185 -10.99 -4.84 -13.32
N GLN A 186 -10.99 -6.03 -13.89
CA GLN A 186 -11.84 -6.41 -15.04
C GLN A 186 -13.34 -6.34 -14.74
N ILE A 187 -13.76 -6.56 -13.49
CA ILE A 187 -15.17 -6.48 -13.09
C ILE A 187 -15.70 -5.04 -12.95
N LEU A 188 -14.81 -4.04 -13.00
CA LEU A 188 -15.21 -2.64 -12.88
C LEU A 188 -15.83 -2.14 -14.20
N LYS A 189 -16.83 -1.29 -14.06
CA LYS A 189 -17.47 -0.63 -15.20
C LYS A 189 -16.65 0.58 -15.62
N GLU A 190 -16.51 0.79 -16.92
CA GLU A 190 -15.85 1.98 -17.47
C GLU A 190 -16.69 3.25 -17.28
N ASP A 191 -18.02 3.12 -17.33
CA ASP A 191 -18.96 4.24 -17.16
C ASP A 191 -19.66 4.19 -15.81
N ILE A 192 -19.84 5.38 -15.21
CA ILE A 192 -20.56 5.57 -13.96
C ILE A 192 -21.63 6.67 -14.12
N SER A 193 -22.76 6.54 -13.40
CA SER A 193 -23.76 7.59 -13.42
C SER A 193 -23.27 8.85 -12.71
N LEU A 194 -23.63 10.03 -13.22
CA LEU A 194 -23.29 11.31 -12.60
C LEU A 194 -23.76 11.39 -11.13
N LYS A 195 -24.91 10.79 -10.81
CA LYS A 195 -25.40 10.73 -9.42
C LYS A 195 -24.42 10.00 -8.48
N LYS A 196 -23.86 8.87 -8.92
CA LYS A 196 -22.83 8.14 -8.14
C LYS A 196 -21.53 8.94 -8.06
N ALA A 197 -21.10 9.55 -9.17
CA ALA A 197 -19.90 10.39 -9.21
C ALA A 197 -19.98 11.56 -8.23
N ILE A 198 -21.11 12.29 -8.20
CA ILE A 198 -21.33 13.40 -7.25
C ILE A 198 -21.21 12.93 -5.79
N LYS A 199 -21.83 11.78 -5.43
CA LYS A 199 -21.71 11.23 -4.08
C LYS A 199 -20.26 10.85 -3.75
N GLN A 200 -19.57 10.20 -4.68
CA GLN A 200 -18.17 9.79 -4.51
C GLN A 200 -17.25 11.01 -4.34
N TRP A 201 -17.41 12.05 -5.13
CA TRP A 201 -16.66 13.30 -5.00
C TRP A 201 -16.86 13.96 -3.63
N GLY A 202 -18.12 13.97 -3.14
CA GLY A 202 -18.45 14.45 -1.80
C GLY A 202 -17.75 13.64 -0.71
N ASN A 203 -17.72 12.32 -0.83
CA ASN A 203 -17.04 11.42 0.12
C ASN A 203 -15.52 11.62 0.08
N ILE A 204 -14.89 11.72 -1.10
CA ILE A 204 -13.45 11.99 -1.23
C ILE A 204 -13.10 13.35 -0.59
N ALA A 205 -13.83 14.39 -0.95
CA ALA A 205 -13.59 15.74 -0.40
C ALA A 205 -13.81 15.78 1.11
N GLY A 206 -14.87 15.11 1.61
CA GLY A 206 -15.15 14.98 3.04
C GLY A 206 -14.06 14.21 3.78
N LEU A 207 -13.54 13.11 3.22
CA LEU A 207 -12.45 12.34 3.82
C LEU A 207 -11.18 13.19 3.93
N VAL A 208 -10.78 13.86 2.85
CA VAL A 208 -9.58 14.74 2.85
C VAL A 208 -9.76 15.88 3.86
N ALA A 209 -10.91 16.54 3.88
CA ALA A 209 -11.20 17.61 4.84
C ALA A 209 -11.18 17.10 6.28
N GLY A 210 -11.81 15.94 6.55
CA GLY A 210 -11.84 15.31 7.87
C GLY A 210 -10.46 14.95 8.38
N LEU A 211 -9.59 14.39 7.52
CA LEU A 211 -8.20 14.10 7.87
C LEU A 211 -7.45 15.38 8.25
N MET A 212 -7.50 16.42 7.40
CA MET A 212 -6.80 17.68 7.64
C MET A 212 -7.31 18.46 8.85
N GLN A 213 -8.62 18.38 9.13
CA GLN A 213 -9.26 19.02 10.29
C GLN A 213 -9.17 18.17 11.57
N LYS A 214 -8.69 16.91 11.44
CA LYS A 214 -8.65 15.92 12.53
C LYS A 214 -10.02 15.63 13.12
N ASP A 215 -11.05 15.70 12.27
CA ASP A 215 -12.46 15.46 12.60
C ASP A 215 -12.81 13.98 12.31
N TYR A 216 -12.77 13.16 13.38
CA TYR A 216 -13.06 11.72 13.27
C TYR A 216 -14.50 11.43 12.82
N GLU A 217 -15.48 12.27 13.14
CA GLU A 217 -16.85 12.07 12.68
C GLU A 217 -16.97 12.32 11.18
N LEU A 218 -16.30 13.36 10.67
CA LEU A 218 -16.26 13.63 9.23
C LEU A 218 -15.50 12.54 8.48
N ILE A 219 -14.39 12.06 9.03
CA ILE A 219 -13.67 10.90 8.48
C ILE A 219 -14.63 9.71 8.37
N GLY A 220 -15.29 9.34 9.47
CA GLY A 220 -16.16 8.15 9.52
C GLY A 220 -17.29 8.22 8.49
N ARG A 221 -18.07 9.30 8.44
CA ARG A 221 -19.19 9.43 7.48
C ARG A 221 -18.76 9.58 6.02
N SER A 222 -17.47 9.82 5.78
CA SER A 222 -16.91 9.92 4.42
C SER A 222 -16.31 8.61 3.90
N LEU A 223 -16.11 7.60 4.77
CA LEU A 223 -15.58 6.28 4.41
C LEU A 223 -16.67 5.40 3.77
N GLU A 224 -17.27 5.90 2.70
CA GLU A 224 -18.27 5.20 1.90
C GLU A 224 -17.89 5.26 0.42
N ASP A 225 -17.82 4.11 -0.23
CA ASP A 225 -17.62 3.97 -1.68
C ASP A 225 -18.92 3.47 -2.33
N VAL A 226 -19.41 4.22 -3.31
CA VAL A 226 -20.63 3.87 -4.05
C VAL A 226 -20.37 3.33 -5.45
N ILE A 227 -19.10 3.21 -5.84
CA ILE A 227 -18.67 2.85 -7.20
C ILE A 227 -17.95 1.51 -7.23
N ILE A 228 -16.84 1.38 -6.51
CA ILE A 228 -15.88 0.27 -6.62
C ILE A 228 -16.21 -0.84 -5.61
N GLU A 229 -16.34 -0.48 -4.32
CA GLU A 229 -16.57 -1.44 -3.25
C GLU A 229 -17.81 -2.32 -3.47
N PRO A 230 -18.99 -1.78 -3.92
CA PRO A 230 -20.17 -2.61 -4.17
C PRO A 230 -19.97 -3.68 -5.25
N VAL A 231 -18.97 -3.53 -6.11
CA VAL A 231 -18.62 -4.50 -7.16
C VAL A 231 -17.57 -5.48 -6.68
N ARG A 232 -16.57 -5.01 -5.92
CA ARG A 232 -15.44 -5.83 -5.47
C ARG A 232 -15.72 -6.64 -4.20
N SER A 233 -16.63 -6.19 -3.33
CA SER A 233 -16.93 -6.84 -2.06
C SER A 233 -17.38 -8.29 -2.22
N ILE A 234 -18.02 -8.65 -3.33
CA ILE A 234 -18.45 -10.00 -3.65
C ILE A 234 -17.29 -11.01 -3.78
N LEU A 235 -16.06 -10.52 -4.03
CA LEU A 235 -14.85 -11.36 -4.13
C LEU A 235 -14.28 -11.71 -2.76
N ILE A 236 -14.76 -11.09 -1.68
CA ILE A 236 -14.19 -11.24 -0.34
C ILE A 236 -15.25 -11.81 0.60
N PRO A 237 -15.13 -13.06 1.03
CA PRO A 237 -16.09 -13.70 1.92
C PRO A 237 -16.32 -12.89 3.21
N ALA A 238 -17.55 -12.76 3.63
CA ALA A 238 -18.00 -12.07 4.84
C ALA A 238 -17.69 -10.55 4.88
N PHE A 239 -17.34 -9.92 3.75
CA PHE A 239 -16.97 -8.50 3.71
C PHE A 239 -18.02 -7.59 4.38
N ASP A 240 -19.28 -7.69 3.97
CA ASP A 240 -20.37 -6.83 4.48
C ASP A 240 -20.60 -7.03 5.98
N GLU A 241 -20.50 -8.27 6.46
CA GLU A 241 -20.65 -8.58 7.88
C GLU A 241 -19.49 -7.99 8.71
N VAL A 242 -18.24 -8.16 8.23
CA VAL A 242 -17.06 -7.57 8.87
C VAL A 242 -17.21 -6.06 8.98
N LYS A 243 -17.54 -5.39 7.88
CA LYS A 243 -17.69 -3.94 7.84
C LYS A 243 -18.78 -3.45 8.80
N ALA A 244 -19.96 -4.05 8.75
CA ALA A 244 -21.08 -3.66 9.61
C ALA A 244 -20.77 -3.85 11.11
N LYS A 245 -20.27 -5.03 11.48
CA LYS A 245 -19.98 -5.35 12.88
C LYS A 245 -18.85 -4.51 13.47
N CYS A 246 -17.83 -4.21 12.68
CA CYS A 246 -16.74 -3.35 13.13
C CYS A 246 -17.19 -1.88 13.32
N ILE A 247 -18.08 -1.37 12.47
CA ILE A 247 -18.66 -0.04 12.64
C ILE A 247 -19.57 0.00 13.89
N GLU A 248 -20.41 -1.02 14.12
CA GLU A 248 -21.22 -1.14 15.32
C GLU A 248 -20.38 -1.13 16.61
N ALA A 249 -19.15 -1.64 16.55
CA ALA A 249 -18.21 -1.68 17.67
C ALA A 249 -17.38 -0.38 17.84
N GLY A 250 -17.59 0.64 17.01
CA GLY A 250 -16.97 1.95 17.14
C GLY A 250 -15.83 2.26 16.18
N ALA A 251 -15.55 1.39 15.19
CA ALA A 251 -14.66 1.75 14.11
C ALA A 251 -15.21 2.97 13.35
N LEU A 252 -14.32 3.86 12.91
CA LEU A 252 -14.70 5.02 12.10
C LEU A 252 -15.31 4.59 10.76
N GLY A 253 -14.78 3.53 10.18
CA GLY A 253 -15.15 2.96 8.91
C GLY A 253 -13.93 2.28 8.28
N GLY A 254 -14.14 1.69 7.12
CA GLY A 254 -13.08 0.97 6.40
C GLY A 254 -13.65 0.25 5.19
N GLY A 255 -12.83 -0.59 4.58
CA GLY A 255 -13.20 -1.30 3.37
C GLY A 255 -12.08 -2.17 2.84
N ILE A 256 -12.06 -2.36 1.53
CA ILE A 256 -11.07 -3.19 0.84
C ILE A 256 -9.74 -2.44 0.76
N SER A 257 -8.65 -3.10 1.14
CA SER A 257 -7.30 -2.59 0.93
C SER A 257 -6.81 -2.93 -0.48
N GLY A 258 -6.56 -1.91 -1.29
CA GLY A 258 -6.11 -2.08 -2.66
C GLY A 258 -7.09 -2.89 -3.53
N SER A 259 -6.64 -4.03 -4.07
CA SER A 259 -7.48 -4.98 -4.79
C SER A 259 -8.15 -6.01 -3.89
N GLY A 260 -7.85 -6.01 -2.59
CA GLY A 260 -8.17 -7.08 -1.66
C GLY A 260 -7.13 -8.22 -1.69
N PRO A 261 -7.38 -9.31 -0.97
CA PRO A 261 -8.54 -9.61 -0.14
C PRO A 261 -8.54 -8.97 1.26
N SER A 262 -7.50 -8.23 1.63
CA SER A 262 -7.46 -7.61 2.95
C SER A 262 -8.58 -6.59 3.13
N ILE A 263 -9.20 -6.62 4.32
CA ILE A 263 -10.15 -5.63 4.79
C ILE A 263 -9.48 -4.84 5.91
N PHE A 264 -9.60 -3.53 5.89
CA PHE A 264 -9.10 -2.66 6.94
C PHE A 264 -10.23 -1.85 7.58
N MET A 265 -10.04 -1.50 8.85
CA MET A 265 -10.89 -0.55 9.57
C MET A 265 -10.02 0.51 10.23
N LEU A 266 -10.40 1.77 10.09
CA LEU A 266 -9.79 2.90 10.78
C LEU A 266 -10.44 3.09 12.15
N ASN A 267 -9.63 3.33 13.18
CA ASN A 267 -10.06 3.54 14.55
C ASN A 267 -9.37 4.76 15.14
N LYS A 268 -10.04 5.45 16.06
CA LYS A 268 -9.48 6.64 16.74
C LYS A 268 -8.49 6.31 17.85
N ASP A 269 -8.57 5.09 18.41
CA ASP A 269 -7.76 4.63 19.53
C ASP A 269 -7.44 3.14 19.44
N GLN A 270 -6.47 2.71 20.23
CA GLN A 270 -5.99 1.33 20.23
C GLN A 270 -7.01 0.35 20.84
N GLU A 271 -7.79 0.79 21.82
CA GLU A 271 -8.79 -0.07 22.47
C GLU A 271 -9.85 -0.50 21.46
N THR A 272 -10.41 0.47 20.73
CA THR A 272 -11.36 0.20 19.64
C THR A 272 -10.75 -0.71 18.58
N ALA A 273 -9.48 -0.47 18.21
CA ALA A 273 -8.80 -1.27 17.20
C ALA A 273 -8.65 -2.74 17.60
N LEU A 274 -8.39 -3.03 18.87
CA LEU A 274 -8.31 -4.40 19.40
C LEU A 274 -9.68 -5.09 19.44
N ILE A 275 -10.75 -4.37 19.84
CA ILE A 275 -12.13 -4.89 19.79
C ILE A 275 -12.51 -5.25 18.35
N VAL A 276 -12.19 -4.38 17.40
CA VAL A 276 -12.45 -4.59 15.97
C VAL A 276 -11.66 -5.79 15.44
N GLU A 277 -10.41 -5.97 15.85
CA GLU A 277 -9.61 -7.15 15.48
C GLU A 277 -10.26 -8.45 15.98
N ASP A 278 -10.74 -8.47 17.22
CA ASP A 278 -11.40 -9.66 17.78
C ASP A 278 -12.71 -10.00 17.03
N ILE A 279 -13.47 -9.00 16.61
CA ILE A 279 -14.64 -9.20 15.74
C ILE A 279 -14.23 -9.85 14.42
N MET A 280 -13.19 -9.32 13.76
CA MET A 280 -12.67 -9.86 12.52
C MET A 280 -12.23 -11.32 12.67
N LYS A 281 -11.49 -11.64 13.75
CA LYS A 281 -11.06 -13.01 14.09
C LYS A 281 -12.26 -13.95 14.26
N ASN A 282 -13.25 -13.54 15.04
CA ASN A 282 -14.45 -14.34 15.29
C ASN A 282 -15.23 -14.65 14.02
N ILE A 283 -15.40 -13.66 13.13
CA ILE A 283 -16.11 -13.84 11.87
C ILE A 283 -15.35 -14.84 10.99
N TYR A 284 -14.04 -14.64 10.75
CA TYR A 284 -13.28 -15.52 9.86
C TYR A 284 -13.04 -16.92 10.43
N THR A 285 -12.95 -17.06 11.76
CA THR A 285 -12.95 -18.38 12.43
C THR A 285 -14.24 -19.14 12.12
N ARG A 286 -15.40 -18.46 12.22
CA ARG A 286 -16.70 -19.05 11.91
C ARG A 286 -16.86 -19.38 10.42
N VAL A 287 -16.33 -18.52 9.52
CA VAL A 287 -16.34 -18.74 8.07
C VAL A 287 -15.45 -19.93 7.66
N GLY A 288 -14.47 -20.27 8.50
CA GLY A 288 -13.58 -21.41 8.25
C GLY A 288 -12.50 -21.14 7.20
N ILE A 289 -12.16 -19.87 6.96
CA ILE A 289 -11.07 -19.44 6.08
C ILE A 289 -9.89 -19.05 6.94
N GLU A 290 -8.69 -19.55 6.63
CA GLU A 290 -7.46 -19.11 7.29
C GLU A 290 -7.26 -17.60 7.07
N PHE A 291 -6.74 -16.93 8.09
CA PHE A 291 -6.52 -15.48 8.04
C PHE A 291 -5.32 -15.05 8.90
N LYS A 292 -4.83 -13.86 8.62
CA LYS A 292 -3.92 -13.12 9.51
C LYS A 292 -4.58 -11.80 9.89
N THR A 293 -4.29 -11.31 11.11
CA THR A 293 -4.74 -9.99 11.54
C THR A 293 -3.56 -9.13 11.94
N TYR A 294 -3.75 -7.82 11.85
CA TYR A 294 -2.80 -6.81 12.31
C TYR A 294 -3.58 -5.70 13.00
N VAL A 295 -3.08 -5.24 14.15
CA VAL A 295 -3.45 -3.96 14.75
C VAL A 295 -2.22 -3.07 14.72
N THR A 296 -2.29 -1.97 14.01
CA THR A 296 -1.15 -1.12 13.71
C THR A 296 -1.53 0.36 13.76
N LYS A 297 -0.57 1.24 13.52
CA LYS A 297 -0.75 2.69 13.44
C LYS A 297 -0.44 3.22 12.05
N LEU A 298 -0.92 4.42 11.79
CA LEU A 298 -0.48 5.22 10.66
C LEU A 298 1.03 5.49 10.77
N ASN A 299 1.80 4.99 9.81
CA ASN A 299 3.23 5.28 9.70
C ASN A 299 3.43 6.64 9.04
N THR A 300 3.87 7.63 9.78
CA THR A 300 4.08 9.00 9.30
C THR A 300 5.43 9.24 8.63
N LYS A 301 6.35 8.26 8.70
CA LYS A 301 7.76 8.38 8.25
C LYS A 301 8.01 7.75 6.88
N GLY A 302 7.22 6.73 6.50
CA GLY A 302 7.49 5.91 5.33
C GLY A 302 8.66 4.94 5.55
N ILE A 303 9.48 4.75 4.51
CA ILE A 303 10.67 3.89 4.59
C ILE A 303 11.68 4.49 5.58
N THR A 304 12.26 3.63 6.41
CA THR A 304 13.29 4.01 7.38
C THR A 304 14.52 3.11 7.28
N THR A 305 15.69 3.68 7.55
CA THR A 305 16.95 2.92 7.71
C THR A 305 16.97 2.27 9.07
N LEU A 306 17.51 1.03 9.15
CA LEU A 306 17.75 0.25 10.36
C LEU A 306 19.15 0.49 10.90
#